data_6c25dab90eff537c240d0780b4c5cc42
#
_entry.id   6c25dab90eff537c240d0780b4c5cc42
#
_cell.length_a   1.000
_cell.length_b   1.000
_cell.length_c   1.000
_cell.angle_alpha   90.00
_cell.angle_beta   90.00
_cell.angle_gamma   90.00
#
_symmetry.space_group_name_H-M   'P 1'
#
loop_
_entity.id
_entity.type
_entity.pdbx_description
1 polymer ?
#
loop_
_entity_poly.entity_id
_entity_poly.type
_entity_poly.pdbx_seq_one_letter_code
_entity_poly.pdbx_strand_id
1 'polypeptide(L)'
;MSNILLIVAISKVYNIKGLYCDGTVALNEDMTHVEKSCVLAEEIGHHCTSSGDILDQTDIMNRKQEYRARFYGYNLKIGLTGLIRAYEAGCRNIFEMAEYLDATEEYLKEALLCYKSKYGICTAVDNYIIYFEPFAVMKMIAVE
;
A
#
# COMPACT_ATOMS: atom_id res chain seq x y z
N MET A 1 -20.99 12.37 11.52
CA MET A 1 -19.60 12.88 11.40
C MET A 1 -19.13 12.69 9.97
N SER A 2 -18.79 13.77 9.32
CA SER A 2 -18.24 13.70 7.97
C SER A 2 -16.78 13.29 8.04
N ASN A 3 -16.44 12.13 7.50
CA ASN A 3 -15.06 11.71 7.31
C ASN A 3 -14.45 12.42 6.08
N ILE A 4 -14.35 13.74 6.17
CA ILE A 4 -13.76 14.53 5.09
C ILE A 4 -12.23 14.50 5.28
N LEU A 5 -11.53 13.97 4.29
CA LEU A 5 -10.08 14.04 4.21
C LEU A 5 -9.70 15.25 3.35
N LEU A 6 -9.01 16.20 3.94
CA LEU A 6 -8.51 17.37 3.23
C LEU A 6 -7.08 17.11 2.74
N ILE A 7 -6.84 17.32 1.45
CA ILE A 7 -5.53 17.16 0.85
C ILE A 7 -4.96 18.53 0.52
N VAL A 8 -3.76 18.83 1.00
CA VAL A 8 -3.06 20.07 0.73
C VAL A 8 -1.68 19.81 0.17
N ALA A 9 -1.24 20.64 -0.75
CA ALA A 9 0.13 20.61 -1.26
C ALA A 9 1.04 21.44 -0.35
N ILE A 10 2.19 20.92 0.00
CA ILE A 10 3.21 21.67 0.72
C ILE A 10 4.46 21.81 -0.15
N SER A 11 4.98 23.04 -0.22
CA SER A 11 6.25 23.28 -0.87
C SER A 11 7.39 22.77 0.02
N LYS A 12 8.48 22.46 -0.63
CA LYS A 12 9.72 21.86 -0.15
C LYS A 12 10.10 22.21 1.29
N VAL A 13 9.78 21.33 2.22
CA VAL A 13 10.29 21.40 3.59
C VAL A 13 10.86 20.03 3.97
N TYR A 14 12.19 19.90 3.98
CA TYR A 14 12.92 18.78 4.60
C TYR A 14 12.44 17.35 4.25
N ASN A 15 12.79 16.78 3.16
CA ASN A 15 12.62 15.32 2.85
C ASN A 15 11.31 14.64 3.32
N ILE A 16 10.32 15.41 3.73
CA ILE A 16 9.01 14.91 4.10
C ILE A 16 8.20 14.68 2.84
N LYS A 17 7.80 13.43 2.61
CA LYS A 17 6.97 13.07 1.45
C LYS A 17 5.51 13.43 1.68
N GLY A 18 5.01 13.16 2.88
CA GLY A 18 3.65 13.48 3.28
C GLY A 18 3.49 13.52 4.79
N LEU A 19 2.43 14.13 5.25
CA LEU A 19 2.05 14.21 6.65
C LEU A 19 0.54 14.10 6.77
N TYR A 20 0.10 13.34 7.77
CA TYR A 20 -1.29 13.27 8.14
C TYR A 20 -1.48 13.88 9.53
N CYS A 21 -2.47 14.76 9.67
CA CYS A 21 -2.85 15.35 10.95
C CYS A 21 -4.32 15.77 10.90
N ASP A 22 -5.13 15.29 11.85
CA ASP A 22 -6.53 15.67 12.02
C ASP A 22 -7.37 15.73 10.73
N GLY A 23 -7.32 14.67 9.93
CA GLY A 23 -8.08 14.59 8.69
C GLY A 23 -7.52 15.43 7.55
N THR A 24 -6.30 15.96 7.72
CA THR A 24 -5.60 16.70 6.67
C THR A 24 -4.36 15.93 6.23
N VAL A 25 -4.25 15.71 4.93
CA VAL A 25 -3.03 15.14 4.32
C VAL A 25 -2.29 16.24 3.60
N ALA A 26 -1.04 16.44 3.97
CA ALA A 26 -0.12 17.33 3.26
C ALA A 26 0.81 16.50 2.40
N LEU A 27 0.90 16.80 1.11
CA LEU A 27 1.77 16.12 0.17
C LEU A 27 2.84 17.08 -0.35
N ASN A 28 4.07 16.58 -0.44
CA ASN A 28 5.15 17.35 -1.06
C ASN A 28 4.89 17.48 -2.57
N GLU A 29 4.82 18.71 -3.06
CA GLU A 29 4.50 18.99 -4.46
C GLU A 29 5.62 18.61 -5.45
N ASP A 30 6.84 18.42 -4.97
CA ASP A 30 8.00 18.08 -5.81
C ASP A 30 8.05 16.58 -6.20
N MET A 31 7.17 15.76 -5.65
CA MET A 31 7.10 14.36 -6.01
C MET A 31 6.44 14.14 -7.38
N THR A 32 6.78 13.03 -8.04
CA THR A 32 6.06 12.59 -9.24
C THR A 32 4.60 12.25 -8.89
N HIS A 33 3.75 12.20 -9.90
CA HIS A 33 2.35 11.81 -9.74
C HIS A 33 2.21 10.42 -9.09
N VAL A 34 3.02 9.46 -9.51
CA VAL A 34 3.02 8.09 -8.98
C VAL A 34 3.46 8.06 -7.53
N GLU A 35 4.52 8.79 -7.18
CA GLU A 35 4.97 8.92 -5.79
C GLU A 35 3.89 9.53 -4.90
N LYS A 36 3.24 10.60 -5.35
CA LYS A 36 2.12 11.23 -4.61
C LYS A 36 0.99 10.24 -4.37
N SER A 37 0.66 9.44 -5.37
CA SER A 37 -0.38 8.41 -5.29
C SER A 37 -0.06 7.37 -4.21
N CYS A 38 1.18 6.91 -4.13
CA CYS A 38 1.61 5.95 -3.11
C CYS A 38 1.59 6.56 -1.70
N VAL A 39 2.13 7.77 -1.56
CA VAL A 39 2.15 8.49 -0.27
C VAL A 39 0.73 8.78 0.19
N LEU A 40 -0.15 9.19 -0.72
CA LEU A 40 -1.55 9.43 -0.40
C LEU A 40 -2.24 8.16 0.13
N ALA A 41 -1.99 7.00 -0.47
CA ALA A 41 -2.53 5.74 0.00
C ALA A 41 -2.07 5.43 1.43
N GLU A 42 -0.81 5.68 1.77
CA GLU A 42 -0.28 5.52 3.12
C GLU A 42 -0.97 6.47 4.11
N GLU A 43 -1.11 7.75 3.74
CA GLU A 43 -1.75 8.74 4.60
C GLU A 43 -3.26 8.48 4.78
N ILE A 44 -3.93 7.96 3.76
CA ILE A 44 -5.31 7.47 3.89
C ILE A 44 -5.36 6.29 4.87
N GLY A 45 -4.36 5.40 4.82
CA GLY A 45 -4.21 4.32 5.78
C GLY A 45 -4.16 4.84 7.22
N HIS A 46 -3.36 5.87 7.47
CA HIS A 46 -3.31 6.54 8.79
C HIS A 46 -4.65 7.13 9.18
N HIS A 47 -5.33 7.81 8.26
CA HIS A 47 -6.64 8.39 8.50
C HIS A 47 -7.68 7.33 8.89
N CYS A 48 -7.71 6.21 8.18
CA CYS A 48 -8.73 5.17 8.37
C CYS A 48 -8.46 4.25 9.56
N THR A 49 -7.21 4.13 9.99
CA THR A 49 -6.81 3.20 11.06
C THR A 49 -6.40 3.87 12.37
N SER A 50 -6.17 5.19 12.37
CA SER A 50 -5.86 5.92 13.60
C SER A 50 -7.09 6.03 14.48
N SER A 51 -6.97 5.55 15.71
CA SER A 51 -7.99 5.73 16.74
C SER A 51 -7.33 6.19 18.03
N GLY A 52 -7.74 7.38 18.50
CA GLY A 52 -7.36 7.91 19.80
C GLY A 52 -6.04 8.67 19.84
N ASP A 53 -5.68 9.07 21.05
CA ASP A 53 -4.55 9.94 21.32
C ASP A 53 -3.23 9.16 21.22
N ILE A 54 -2.40 9.54 20.27
CA ILE A 54 -1.12 8.88 19.97
C ILE A 54 -0.06 9.18 21.05
N LEU A 55 -0.30 10.18 21.91
CA LEU A 55 0.70 10.73 22.83
C LEU A 55 1.11 9.79 23.96
N ASP A 56 0.31 8.77 24.30
CA ASP A 56 0.55 7.84 25.41
C ASP A 56 0.83 6.42 24.96
N GLN A 57 1.12 6.18 23.68
CA GLN A 57 1.34 4.82 23.18
C GLN A 57 2.78 4.38 23.33
N THR A 58 2.96 3.13 23.79
CA THR A 58 4.28 2.49 23.80
C THR A 58 4.81 2.30 22.39
N ASP A 59 6.13 2.16 22.23
CA ASP A 59 6.75 1.90 20.93
C ASP A 59 6.15 0.68 20.22
N ILE A 60 5.73 -0.33 20.98
CA ILE A 60 5.07 -1.54 20.43
C ILE A 60 3.69 -1.20 19.86
N MET A 61 2.93 -0.37 20.54
CA MET A 61 1.61 0.08 20.09
C MET A 61 1.73 0.94 18.84
N ASN A 62 2.71 1.83 18.79
CA ASN A 62 3.00 2.67 17.62
C ASN A 62 3.38 1.83 16.40
N ARG A 63 4.19 0.80 16.56
CA ARG A 63 4.55 -0.12 15.47
C ARG A 63 3.35 -0.89 14.93
N LYS A 64 2.47 -1.36 15.81
CA LYS A 64 1.24 -2.04 15.40
C LYS A 64 0.31 -1.11 14.63
N GLN A 65 0.18 0.12 15.08
CA GLN A 65 -0.64 1.12 14.43
C GLN A 65 -0.07 1.50 13.06
N GLU A 66 1.24 1.71 12.98
CA GLU A 66 1.95 1.97 11.73
C GLU A 66 1.78 0.83 10.74
N TYR A 67 1.92 -0.42 11.20
CA TYR A 67 1.70 -1.60 10.37
C TYR A 67 0.28 -1.65 9.82
N ARG A 68 -0.74 -1.36 10.64
CA ARG A 68 -2.14 -1.33 10.21
C ARG A 68 -2.39 -0.26 9.14
N ALA A 69 -1.81 0.92 9.34
CA ALA A 69 -1.93 2.02 8.40
C ALA A 69 -1.31 1.66 7.04
N ARG A 70 -0.11 1.11 7.04
CA ARG A 70 0.58 0.66 5.83
C ARG A 70 -0.15 -0.48 5.13
N PHE A 71 -0.58 -1.47 5.89
CA PHE A 71 -1.34 -2.60 5.35
C PHE A 71 -2.63 -2.12 4.67
N TYR A 72 -3.35 -1.20 5.29
CA TYR A 72 -4.53 -0.57 4.71
C TYR A 72 -4.19 0.15 3.40
N GLY A 73 -3.13 0.93 3.39
CA GLY A 73 -2.67 1.66 2.20
C GLY A 73 -2.27 0.72 1.06
N TYR A 74 -1.55 -0.36 1.36
CA TYR A 74 -1.19 -1.36 0.34
C TYR A 74 -2.43 -2.05 -0.24
N ASN A 75 -3.41 -2.38 0.59
CA ASN A 75 -4.66 -2.99 0.12
C ASN A 75 -5.50 -2.03 -0.71
N LEU A 76 -5.50 -0.75 -0.36
CA LEU A 76 -6.19 0.28 -1.12
C LEU A 76 -5.58 0.46 -2.53
N LYS A 77 -4.25 0.48 -2.60
CA LYS A 77 -3.50 0.78 -3.83
C LYS A 77 -3.26 -0.46 -4.69
N ILE A 78 -2.98 -1.58 -4.08
CA ILE A 78 -2.57 -2.82 -4.73
C ILE A 78 -3.57 -3.93 -4.46
N GLY A 79 -3.56 -4.50 -3.26
CA GLY A 79 -4.39 -5.64 -2.88
C GLY A 79 -4.02 -6.92 -3.62
N LEU A 80 -4.43 -8.05 -3.08
CA LEU A 80 -4.22 -9.34 -3.73
C LEU A 80 -4.96 -9.40 -5.09
N THR A 81 -6.14 -8.81 -5.15
CA THR A 81 -6.93 -8.70 -6.38
C THR A 81 -6.21 -7.85 -7.44
N GLY A 82 -5.54 -6.77 -7.03
CA GLY A 82 -4.75 -5.93 -7.92
C GLY A 82 -3.60 -6.70 -8.56
N LEU A 83 -2.90 -7.53 -7.80
CA LEU A 83 -1.83 -8.40 -8.31
C LEU A 83 -2.35 -9.38 -9.35
N ILE A 84 -3.51 -9.97 -9.12
CA ILE A 84 -4.17 -10.88 -10.06
C ILE A 84 -4.56 -10.15 -11.34
N ARG A 85 -5.17 -8.98 -11.23
CA ARG A 85 -5.55 -8.15 -12.38
C ARG A 85 -4.36 -7.76 -13.23
N ALA A 86 -3.25 -7.39 -12.61
CA ALA A 86 -2.02 -7.08 -13.31
C ALA A 86 -1.49 -8.30 -14.08
N TYR A 87 -1.51 -9.47 -13.45
CA TYR A 87 -1.16 -10.73 -14.10
C TYR A 87 -2.06 -11.03 -15.31
N GLU A 88 -3.38 -10.89 -15.15
CA GLU A 88 -4.36 -11.10 -16.22
C GLU A 88 -4.18 -10.10 -17.37
N ALA A 89 -3.74 -8.88 -17.06
CA ALA A 89 -3.43 -7.86 -18.05
C ALA A 89 -2.13 -8.13 -18.83
N GLY A 90 -1.38 -9.18 -18.45
CA GLY A 90 -0.18 -9.59 -19.16
C GLY A 90 1.14 -9.14 -18.52
N CYS A 91 1.09 -8.50 -17.36
CA CYS A 91 2.31 -8.09 -16.64
C CYS A 91 3.12 -9.31 -16.24
N ARG A 92 4.44 -9.29 -16.48
CA ARG A 92 5.34 -10.42 -16.27
C ARG A 92 6.45 -10.16 -15.27
N ASN A 93 6.62 -8.91 -14.84
CA ASN A 93 7.66 -8.52 -13.89
C ASN A 93 7.18 -7.38 -12.99
N ILE A 94 7.97 -7.08 -11.97
CA ILE A 94 7.66 -6.03 -10.98
C ILE A 94 7.49 -4.67 -11.64
N PHE A 95 8.32 -4.34 -12.62
CA PHE A 95 8.24 -3.05 -13.32
C PHE A 95 6.89 -2.89 -14.02
N GLU A 96 6.48 -3.88 -14.82
CA GLU A 96 5.20 -3.86 -15.54
C GLU A 96 4.00 -3.81 -14.57
N MET A 97 4.08 -4.55 -13.47
CA MET A 97 3.02 -4.56 -12.46
C MET A 97 2.91 -3.23 -11.74
N ALA A 98 4.03 -2.64 -11.36
CA ALA A 98 4.05 -1.32 -10.73
C ALA A 98 3.43 -0.27 -11.66
N GLU A 99 3.79 -0.28 -12.93
CA GLU A 99 3.23 0.61 -13.93
C GLU A 99 1.71 0.42 -14.08
N TYR A 100 1.26 -0.81 -14.19
CA TYR A 100 -0.17 -1.14 -14.29
C TYR A 100 -0.95 -0.67 -13.06
N LEU A 101 -0.39 -0.83 -11.87
CA LEU A 101 -1.02 -0.48 -10.59
C LEU A 101 -0.84 1.00 -10.21
N ASP A 102 -0.18 1.77 -11.05
CA ASP A 102 0.15 3.18 -10.79
C ASP A 102 0.89 3.35 -9.45
N ALA A 103 1.86 2.49 -9.23
CA ALA A 103 2.71 2.48 -8.03
C ALA A 103 4.18 2.52 -8.43
N THR A 104 5.03 2.96 -7.49
CA THR A 104 6.47 2.82 -7.68
C THR A 104 6.89 1.36 -7.46
N GLU A 105 7.99 0.94 -8.07
CA GLU A 105 8.54 -0.39 -7.82
C GLU A 105 8.86 -0.60 -6.34
N GLU A 106 9.40 0.42 -5.70
CA GLU A 106 9.72 0.41 -4.27
C GLU A 106 8.47 0.15 -3.43
N TYR A 107 7.39 0.89 -3.69
CA TYR A 107 6.11 0.73 -2.98
C TYR A 107 5.55 -0.68 -3.18
N LEU A 108 5.58 -1.20 -4.41
CA LEU A 108 5.12 -2.56 -4.70
C LEU A 108 5.95 -3.62 -3.98
N LYS A 109 7.27 -3.47 -3.95
CA LYS A 109 8.17 -4.39 -3.22
C LYS A 109 7.88 -4.39 -1.73
N GLU A 110 7.67 -3.22 -1.14
CA GLU A 110 7.29 -3.08 0.27
C GLU A 110 5.95 -3.75 0.57
N ALA A 111 4.97 -3.57 -0.31
CA ALA A 111 3.67 -4.22 -0.19
C ALA A 111 3.79 -5.75 -0.22
N LEU A 112 4.60 -6.29 -1.12
CA LEU A 112 4.83 -7.73 -1.23
C LEU A 112 5.49 -8.30 0.04
N LEU A 113 6.43 -7.58 0.63
CA LEU A 113 7.03 -7.96 1.92
C LEU A 113 5.99 -7.93 3.05
N CYS A 114 5.13 -6.95 3.06
CA CYS A 114 4.03 -6.85 4.02
C CYS A 114 3.06 -8.03 3.87
N TYR A 115 2.69 -8.38 2.64
CA TYR A 115 1.83 -9.53 2.37
C TYR A 115 2.50 -10.85 2.75
N LYS A 116 3.79 -11.00 2.50
CA LYS A 116 4.56 -12.16 2.95
C LYS A 116 4.50 -12.30 4.47
N SER A 117 4.66 -11.20 5.19
CA SER A 117 4.56 -11.19 6.66
C SER A 117 3.16 -11.59 7.13
N LYS A 118 2.11 -11.18 6.42
CA LYS A 118 0.72 -11.45 6.76
C LYS A 118 0.28 -12.86 6.39
N TYR A 119 0.59 -13.31 5.18
CA TYR A 119 0.03 -14.52 4.58
C TYR A 119 1.03 -15.68 4.48
N GLY A 120 2.31 -15.44 4.73
CA GLY A 120 3.38 -16.41 4.52
C GLY A 120 3.95 -16.33 3.11
N ILE A 121 4.63 -17.40 2.68
CA ILE A 121 5.31 -17.44 1.38
C ILE A 121 4.34 -17.25 0.22
N CYS A 122 3.15 -17.81 0.33
CA CYS A 122 2.12 -17.74 -0.71
C CYS A 122 0.73 -17.75 -0.10
N THR A 123 -0.25 -17.37 -0.92
CA THR A 123 -1.67 -17.46 -0.55
C THR A 123 -2.50 -17.77 -1.78
N ALA A 124 -3.61 -18.48 -1.57
CA ALA A 124 -4.58 -18.78 -2.64
C ALA A 124 -5.70 -17.75 -2.62
N VAL A 125 -6.05 -17.23 -3.78
CA VAL A 125 -7.18 -16.33 -3.99
C VAL A 125 -7.94 -16.83 -5.22
N ASP A 126 -9.17 -17.28 -5.03
CA ASP A 126 -9.97 -17.92 -6.09
C ASP A 126 -9.20 -19.07 -6.74
N ASN A 127 -8.98 -19.04 -8.06
CA ASN A 127 -8.22 -20.04 -8.78
C ASN A 127 -6.76 -19.63 -9.06
N TYR A 128 -6.23 -18.71 -8.24
CA TYR A 128 -4.85 -18.24 -8.32
C TYR A 128 -4.07 -18.55 -7.07
N ILE A 129 -2.77 -18.74 -7.22
CA ILE A 129 -1.81 -18.77 -6.12
C ILE A 129 -0.84 -17.62 -6.34
N ILE A 130 -0.66 -16.80 -5.31
CA ILE A 130 0.27 -15.68 -5.30
C ILE A 130 1.44 -16.04 -4.40
N TYR A 131 2.64 -16.11 -4.95
CA TYR A 131 3.89 -16.20 -4.20
C TYR A 131 4.47 -14.82 -4.02
N PHE A 132 4.90 -14.51 -2.80
CA PHE A 132 5.44 -13.19 -2.47
C PHE A 132 6.97 -13.11 -2.57
N GLU A 133 7.66 -14.26 -2.46
CA GLU A 133 9.13 -14.30 -2.58
C GLU A 133 9.58 -15.73 -2.96
N PRO A 134 10.10 -15.93 -4.16
CA PRO A 134 10.09 -14.97 -5.27
C PRO A 134 8.66 -14.64 -5.71
N PHE A 135 8.46 -13.42 -6.18
CA PHE A 135 7.13 -13.00 -6.59
C PHE A 135 6.68 -13.73 -7.86
N ALA A 136 5.51 -14.36 -7.79
CA ALA A 136 4.89 -15.04 -8.92
C ALA A 136 3.39 -15.15 -8.71
N VAL A 137 2.65 -15.08 -9.79
CA VAL A 137 1.21 -15.37 -9.81
C VAL A 137 0.99 -16.57 -10.71
N MET A 138 0.30 -17.57 -10.20
CA MET A 138 0.00 -18.78 -10.94
C MET A 138 -1.50 -19.03 -10.97
N LYS A 139 -2.00 -19.36 -12.14
CA LYS A 139 -3.40 -19.76 -12.28
C LYS A 139 -3.50 -21.27 -12.10
N MET A 140 -4.39 -21.69 -11.21
CA MET A 140 -4.70 -23.12 -11.07
C MET A 140 -5.58 -23.57 -12.20
N ILE A 141 -5.23 -24.71 -12.80
CA ILE A 141 -6.01 -25.33 -13.86
C ILE A 141 -6.60 -26.63 -13.31
N ALA A 142 -7.91 -26.75 -13.39
CA ALA A 142 -8.56 -28.00 -13.05
C ALA A 142 -8.19 -29.08 -14.08
N VAL A 143 -7.65 -30.20 -13.60
CA VAL A 143 -7.40 -31.38 -14.44
C VAL A 143 -8.57 -32.31 -14.21
N GLU A 144 -9.39 -32.48 -15.24
CA GLU A 144 -10.47 -33.48 -15.24
C GLU A 144 -9.92 -34.88 -15.47
#